data_29fe1ce55b0e8761e5bfae5b475182a8
#
_entry.id   29fe1ce55b0e8761e5bfae5b475182a8
#
_cell.length_a   1.000
_cell.length_b   1.000
_cell.length_c   1.000
_cell.angle_alpha   90.00
_cell.angle_beta   90.00
_cell.angle_gamma   90.00
#
_symmetry.space_group_name_H-M   'P 1'
#
loop_
_entity.id
_entity.type
_entity.pdbx_description
1 polymer ?
#
loop_
_entity_poly.entity_id
_entity_poly.type
_entity_poly.pdbx_seq_one_letter_code
_entity_poly.pdbx_strand_id
1 'polypeptide(L)'
;SRTAVKALIMLLITFIMGTLCLQGFNLVFVQIGADVGAADQASLITAIPSIVLGIVSFIYGSLSDFVSLRRMVVFGVLTLFVGSVFGFVASYFINGGLWVVIIARMLQTIGGQVAGSVYLVMATKYLATHLKVIFFGLFTAGYQLSAAIGVFAAGLLSSVAWQYLFLIPAVSIVFLPFLMKWLPGHGTSGDRIDWVGFTVFGVAVAFLTLFFSYMSWWM
;
A
#
# COMPACT_ATOMS: atom_id res chain seq x y z
N SER A 1 6.86 -4.82 -24.81
CA SER A 1 7.39 -6.20 -24.78
C SER A 1 6.50 -7.11 -23.91
N ARG A 2 6.52 -8.39 -24.20
CA ARG A 2 5.73 -9.38 -23.44
C ARG A 2 6.17 -9.44 -21.98
N THR A 3 7.45 -9.28 -21.71
CA THR A 3 7.99 -9.29 -20.35
C THR A 3 7.47 -8.12 -19.54
N ALA A 4 7.42 -6.92 -20.13
CA ALA A 4 6.88 -5.74 -19.46
C ALA A 4 5.39 -5.91 -19.13
N VAL A 5 4.61 -6.46 -20.05
CA VAL A 5 3.18 -6.70 -19.84
C VAL A 5 2.96 -7.71 -18.70
N LYS A 6 3.73 -8.80 -18.66
CA LYS A 6 3.63 -9.78 -17.55
C LYS A 6 3.94 -9.15 -16.20
N ALA A 7 5.02 -8.35 -16.13
CA ALA A 7 5.38 -7.65 -14.90
C ALA A 7 4.28 -6.68 -14.48
N LEU A 8 3.72 -5.93 -15.42
CA LEU A 8 2.64 -4.98 -15.15
C LEU A 8 1.39 -5.67 -14.60
N ILE A 9 1.00 -6.81 -15.16
CA ILE A 9 -0.16 -7.56 -14.67
C ILE A 9 0.05 -8.02 -13.22
N MET A 10 1.23 -8.54 -12.89
CA MET A 10 1.53 -8.97 -11.52
C MET A 10 1.60 -7.80 -10.55
N LEU A 11 2.17 -6.66 -10.96
CA LEU A 11 2.18 -5.44 -10.17
C LEU A 11 0.75 -4.94 -9.92
N LEU A 12 -0.09 -5.00 -10.94
CA LEU A 12 -1.49 -4.59 -10.82
C LEU A 12 -2.24 -5.46 -9.81
N ILE A 13 -2.06 -6.77 -9.86
CA ILE A 13 -2.69 -7.70 -8.90
C ILE A 13 -2.19 -7.41 -7.48
N THR A 14 -0.90 -7.20 -7.30
CA THR A 14 -0.32 -6.85 -6.00
C THR A 14 -0.90 -5.53 -5.46
N PHE A 15 -1.00 -4.54 -6.32
CA PHE A 15 -1.60 -3.25 -5.99
C PHE A 15 -3.09 -3.40 -5.60
N ILE A 16 -3.84 -4.19 -6.35
CA ILE A 16 -5.25 -4.46 -6.06
C ILE A 16 -5.41 -5.11 -4.69
N MET A 17 -4.58 -6.11 -4.36
CA MET A 17 -4.61 -6.77 -3.05
C MET A 17 -4.33 -5.80 -1.91
N GLY A 18 -3.32 -4.93 -2.04
CA GLY A 18 -3.00 -3.92 -1.05
C GLY A 18 -4.12 -2.89 -0.86
N THR A 19 -4.69 -2.43 -1.96
CA THR A 19 -5.79 -1.45 -1.94
C THR A 19 -7.07 -2.07 -1.37
N LEU A 20 -7.36 -3.32 -1.71
CA LEU A 20 -8.48 -4.06 -1.18
C LEU A 20 -8.38 -4.18 0.36
N CYS A 21 -7.20 -4.50 0.86
CA CYS A 21 -6.92 -4.52 2.30
C CYS A 21 -7.12 -3.14 2.93
N LEU A 22 -6.62 -2.09 2.31
CA LEU A 22 -6.81 -0.70 2.76
C LEU A 22 -8.28 -0.34 2.86
N GLN A 23 -9.06 -0.62 1.83
CA GLN A 23 -10.49 -0.32 1.82
C GLN A 23 -11.25 -1.13 2.88
N GLY A 24 -10.86 -2.39 3.07
CA GLY A 24 -11.43 -3.23 4.12
C GLY A 24 -11.20 -2.66 5.52
N PHE A 25 -9.98 -2.26 5.83
CA PHE A 25 -9.65 -1.64 7.13
C PHE A 25 -10.34 -0.29 7.32
N ASN A 26 -10.45 0.51 6.28
CA ASN A 26 -11.17 1.79 6.35
C ASN A 26 -12.65 1.61 6.68
N LEU A 27 -13.21 0.45 6.35
CA LEU A 27 -14.61 0.15 6.63
C LEU A 27 -14.83 -0.33 8.07
N VAL A 28 -13.89 -1.11 8.63
CA VAL A 28 -14.06 -1.78 9.92
C VAL A 28 -13.23 -1.15 11.06
N PHE A 29 -12.61 0.00 10.86
CA PHE A 29 -11.71 0.58 11.85
C PHE A 29 -12.40 0.87 13.20
N VAL A 30 -13.68 1.22 13.19
CA VAL A 30 -14.45 1.48 14.41
C VAL A 30 -14.60 0.18 15.22
N GLN A 31 -14.92 -0.92 14.55
CA GLN A 31 -14.99 -2.24 15.18
C GLN A 31 -13.64 -2.65 15.79
N ILE A 32 -12.55 -2.43 15.05
CA ILE A 32 -11.20 -2.74 15.51
C ILE A 32 -10.85 -1.92 16.76
N GLY A 33 -11.13 -0.61 16.72
CA GLY A 33 -10.89 0.27 17.86
C GLY A 33 -11.61 -0.21 19.11
N ALA A 34 -12.85 -0.63 19.00
CA ALA A 34 -13.61 -1.20 20.10
C ALA A 34 -12.99 -2.51 20.62
N ASP A 35 -12.60 -3.41 19.71
CA ASP A 35 -12.02 -4.72 20.06
C ASP A 35 -10.67 -4.60 20.77
N VAL A 36 -9.86 -3.61 20.44
CA VAL A 36 -8.55 -3.40 21.07
C VAL A 36 -8.61 -2.48 22.30
N GLY A 37 -9.81 -2.06 22.70
CA GLY A 37 -10.02 -1.23 23.88
C GLY A 37 -9.60 0.23 23.69
N ALA A 38 -9.61 0.74 22.47
CA ALA A 38 -9.21 2.09 22.10
C ALA A 38 -10.23 2.76 21.18
N ALA A 39 -11.51 2.65 21.51
CA ALA A 39 -12.61 3.14 20.69
C ALA A 39 -12.51 4.65 20.40
N ASP A 40 -11.99 5.44 21.34
CA ASP A 40 -11.78 6.88 21.22
C ASP A 40 -10.62 7.23 20.26
N GLN A 41 -9.73 6.30 19.97
CA GLN A 41 -8.57 6.47 19.09
C GLN A 41 -8.68 5.66 17.80
N ALA A 42 -9.84 5.09 17.50
CA ALA A 42 -10.04 4.22 16.32
C ALA A 42 -9.68 4.92 15.00
N SER A 43 -9.90 6.22 14.89
CA SER A 43 -9.58 6.99 13.68
C SER A 43 -8.10 6.98 13.33
N LEU A 44 -7.21 6.73 14.29
CA LEU A 44 -5.77 6.63 14.03
C LEU A 44 -5.42 5.43 13.16
N ILE A 45 -6.23 4.38 13.17
CA ILE A 45 -6.03 3.18 12.34
C ILE A 45 -6.08 3.52 10.84
N THR A 46 -6.86 4.52 10.48
CA THR A 46 -6.95 4.99 9.08
C THR A 46 -6.10 6.23 8.82
N ALA A 47 -6.01 7.15 9.78
CA ALA A 47 -5.30 8.42 9.60
C ALA A 47 -3.79 8.24 9.44
N ILE A 48 -3.16 7.47 10.32
CA ILE A 48 -1.70 7.29 10.29
C ILE A 48 -1.25 6.54 9.04
N PRO A 49 -1.85 5.41 8.63
CA PRO A 49 -1.51 4.80 7.35
C PRO A 49 -1.76 5.70 6.14
N SER A 50 -2.77 6.55 6.17
CA SER A 50 -3.04 7.51 5.09
C SER A 50 -1.94 8.56 4.96
N ILE A 51 -1.39 9.04 6.08
CA ILE A 51 -0.23 9.93 6.09
C ILE A 51 0.96 9.23 5.42
N VAL A 52 1.24 8.00 5.83
CA VAL A 52 2.32 7.19 5.28
C VAL A 52 2.12 6.97 3.79
N LEU A 53 0.90 6.67 3.36
CA LEU A 53 0.57 6.49 1.93
C LEU A 53 0.91 7.73 1.11
N GLY A 54 0.54 8.91 1.57
CA GLY A 54 0.85 10.16 0.90
C GLY A 54 2.35 10.39 0.78
N ILE A 55 3.10 10.17 1.85
CA ILE A 55 4.55 10.35 1.89
C ILE A 55 5.26 9.37 0.94
N VAL A 56 4.95 8.08 1.03
CA VAL A 56 5.65 7.07 0.22
C VAL A 56 5.26 7.14 -1.25
N SER A 57 4.03 7.54 -1.57
CA SER A 57 3.61 7.72 -2.97
C SER A 57 4.48 8.76 -3.68
N PHE A 58 4.76 9.87 -3.01
CA PHE A 58 5.66 10.91 -3.53
C PHE A 58 7.10 10.40 -3.64
N ILE A 59 7.61 9.76 -2.59
CA ILE A 59 8.99 9.28 -2.54
C ILE A 59 9.24 8.23 -3.62
N TYR A 60 8.37 7.27 -3.79
CA TYR A 60 8.58 6.17 -4.74
C TYR A 60 8.60 6.62 -6.19
N GLY A 61 7.78 7.61 -6.53
CA GLY A 61 7.81 8.19 -7.87
C GLY A 61 9.18 8.77 -8.22
N SER A 62 9.75 9.52 -7.30
CA SER A 62 11.10 10.12 -7.47
C SER A 62 12.21 9.09 -7.31
N LEU A 63 12.05 8.15 -6.37
CA LEU A 63 13.09 7.15 -6.07
C LEU A 63 13.34 6.21 -7.25
N SER A 64 12.37 6.02 -8.12
CA SER A 64 12.50 5.20 -9.32
C SER A 64 13.60 5.67 -10.27
N ASP A 65 14.02 6.94 -10.19
CA ASP A 65 15.12 7.48 -10.96
C ASP A 65 16.50 7.12 -10.38
N PHE A 66 16.56 6.71 -9.11
CA PHE A 66 17.81 6.45 -8.38
C PHE A 66 18.02 4.98 -8.04
N VAL A 67 16.95 4.22 -7.89
CA VAL A 67 16.97 2.81 -7.50
C VAL A 67 16.29 1.99 -8.57
N SER A 68 16.79 0.78 -8.84
CA SER A 68 16.18 -0.10 -9.83
C SER A 68 14.77 -0.50 -9.41
N LEU A 69 13.88 -0.63 -10.37
CA LEU A 69 12.49 -1.03 -10.12
C LEU A 69 12.41 -2.40 -9.47
N ARG A 70 13.32 -3.30 -9.83
CA ARG A 70 13.41 -4.65 -9.22
C ARG A 70 13.69 -4.57 -7.73
N ARG A 71 14.64 -3.75 -7.30
CA ARG A 71 14.97 -3.57 -5.88
C ARG A 71 13.81 -2.96 -5.10
N MET A 72 13.15 -1.96 -5.70
CA MET A 72 11.98 -1.35 -5.09
C MET A 72 10.88 -2.38 -4.85
N VAL A 73 10.58 -3.21 -5.83
CA VAL A 73 9.53 -4.22 -5.72
C VAL A 73 9.90 -5.33 -4.73
N VAL A 74 11.16 -5.77 -4.70
CA VAL A 74 11.61 -6.74 -3.70
C VAL A 74 11.38 -6.18 -2.29
N PHE A 75 11.83 -4.96 -2.04
CA PHE A 75 11.58 -4.27 -0.77
C PHE A 75 10.09 -4.17 -0.47
N GLY A 76 9.29 -3.75 -1.45
CA GLY A 76 7.86 -3.54 -1.29
C GLY A 76 7.11 -4.83 -0.95
N VAL A 77 7.34 -5.89 -1.69
CA VAL A 77 6.65 -7.17 -1.48
C VAL A 77 7.08 -7.81 -0.16
N LEU A 78 8.37 -7.76 0.18
CA LEU A 78 8.85 -8.29 1.46
C LEU A 78 8.27 -7.51 2.64
N THR A 79 8.26 -6.18 2.56
CA THR A 79 7.67 -5.33 3.62
C THR A 79 6.18 -5.59 3.76
N LEU A 80 5.47 -5.72 2.64
CA LEU A 80 4.05 -6.03 2.63
C LEU A 80 3.78 -7.38 3.30
N PHE A 81 4.56 -8.40 2.96
CA PHE A 81 4.44 -9.73 3.56
C PHE A 81 4.71 -9.71 5.06
N VAL A 82 5.81 -9.09 5.48
CA VAL A 82 6.18 -8.98 6.90
C VAL A 82 5.10 -8.23 7.69
N GLY A 83 4.63 -7.11 7.17
CA GLY A 83 3.56 -6.34 7.80
C GLY A 83 2.25 -7.13 7.91
N SER A 84 1.91 -7.90 6.89
CA SER A 84 0.72 -8.73 6.86
C SER A 84 0.78 -9.85 7.90
N VAL A 85 1.88 -10.60 7.95
CA VAL A 85 2.07 -11.69 8.90
C VAL A 85 2.16 -11.15 10.33
N PHE A 86 2.94 -10.08 10.53
CA PHE A 86 3.07 -9.43 11.84
C PHE A 86 1.71 -8.94 12.34
N GLY A 87 0.95 -8.27 11.51
CA GLY A 87 -0.37 -7.76 11.88
C GLY A 87 -1.33 -8.87 12.28
N PHE A 88 -1.37 -9.95 11.51
CA PHE A 88 -2.22 -11.09 11.82
C PHE A 88 -1.79 -11.80 13.11
N VAL A 89 -0.52 -12.16 13.23
CA VAL A 89 -0.01 -12.91 14.40
C VAL A 89 -0.14 -12.09 15.67
N ALA A 90 0.29 -10.84 15.65
CA ALA A 90 0.29 -9.99 16.84
C ALA A 90 -1.13 -9.60 17.27
N SER A 91 -2.07 -9.46 16.33
CA SER A 91 -3.45 -9.09 16.64
C SER A 91 -4.31 -10.29 17.00
N TYR A 92 -4.15 -11.40 16.31
CA TYR A 92 -5.01 -12.59 16.49
C TYR A 92 -4.57 -13.44 17.68
N PHE A 93 -3.26 -13.71 17.81
CA PHE A 93 -2.73 -14.63 18.83
C PHE A 93 -2.27 -13.93 20.11
N ILE A 94 -1.82 -12.68 20.03
CA ILE A 94 -1.16 -11.99 21.15
C ILE A 94 -2.01 -10.85 21.69
N ASN A 95 -3.03 -10.39 20.98
CA ASN A 95 -3.87 -9.24 21.34
C ASN A 95 -3.03 -7.97 21.62
N GLY A 96 -2.15 -7.62 20.67
CA GLY A 96 -1.15 -6.56 20.86
C GLY A 96 -1.65 -5.13 20.98
N GLY A 97 -2.96 -4.88 20.79
CA GLY A 97 -3.55 -3.57 20.97
C GLY A 97 -3.53 -2.66 19.75
N LEU A 98 -3.90 -1.41 19.94
CA LEU A 98 -4.07 -0.41 18.89
C LEU A 98 -2.81 -0.18 18.05
N TRP A 99 -1.67 0.03 18.73
CA TRP A 99 -0.44 0.41 18.04
C TRP A 99 0.16 -0.72 17.22
N VAL A 100 -0.09 -1.97 17.58
CA VAL A 100 0.27 -3.13 16.75
C VAL A 100 -0.48 -3.08 15.42
N VAL A 101 -1.77 -2.80 15.47
CA VAL A 101 -2.59 -2.65 14.25
C VAL A 101 -2.08 -1.50 13.39
N ILE A 102 -1.81 -0.35 14.00
CA ILE A 102 -1.32 0.84 13.29
C ILE A 102 0.03 0.55 12.62
N ILE A 103 0.98 -0.02 13.36
CA ILE A 103 2.32 -0.34 12.82
C ILE A 103 2.22 -1.34 11.67
N ALA A 104 1.42 -2.39 11.82
CA ALA A 104 1.21 -3.37 10.77
C ALA A 104 0.60 -2.74 9.52
N ARG A 105 -0.38 -1.85 9.69
CA ARG A 105 -0.99 -1.11 8.58
C ARG A 105 0.00 -0.15 7.91
N MET A 106 0.88 0.48 8.68
CA MET A 106 1.96 1.31 8.13
C MET A 106 2.90 0.48 7.25
N LEU A 107 3.33 -0.69 7.73
CA LEU A 107 4.19 -1.58 6.96
C LEU A 107 3.51 -2.08 5.69
N GLN A 108 2.24 -2.45 5.76
CA GLN A 108 1.46 -2.86 4.58
C GLN A 108 1.34 -1.72 3.57
N THR A 109 1.15 -0.50 4.03
CA THR A 109 1.05 0.69 3.17
C THR A 109 2.40 1.00 2.52
N ILE A 110 3.48 0.98 3.29
CA ILE A 110 4.84 1.21 2.78
C ILE A 110 5.17 0.19 1.70
N GLY A 111 4.90 -1.09 1.95
CA GLY A 111 5.20 -2.15 1.01
C GLY A 111 4.28 -2.20 -0.19
N GLY A 112 2.97 -2.09 0.04
CA GLY A 112 1.96 -2.21 -1.01
C GLY A 112 1.97 -1.08 -2.03
N GLN A 113 2.29 0.13 -1.61
CA GLN A 113 2.33 1.29 -2.51
C GLN A 113 3.46 1.20 -3.54
N VAL A 114 4.52 0.45 -3.26
CA VAL A 114 5.61 0.24 -4.24
C VAL A 114 5.06 -0.36 -5.54
N ALA A 115 4.18 -1.33 -5.45
CA ALA A 115 3.60 -1.98 -6.63
C ALA A 115 2.86 -0.98 -7.52
N GLY A 116 2.05 -0.10 -6.93
CA GLY A 116 1.33 0.93 -7.68
C GLY A 116 2.26 1.94 -8.33
N SER A 117 3.26 2.42 -7.60
CA SER A 117 4.23 3.40 -8.11
C SER A 117 5.08 2.81 -9.23
N VAL A 118 5.60 1.60 -9.05
CA VAL A 118 6.39 0.91 -10.08
C VAL A 118 5.54 0.60 -11.32
N TYR A 119 4.29 0.22 -11.12
CA TYR A 119 3.35 0.00 -12.24
C TYR A 119 3.25 1.25 -13.11
N LEU A 120 3.02 2.41 -12.52
CA LEU A 120 2.88 3.67 -13.26
C LEU A 120 4.18 4.06 -13.98
N VAL A 121 5.32 3.87 -13.33
CA VAL A 121 6.63 4.14 -13.94
C VAL A 121 6.87 3.22 -15.13
N MET A 122 6.60 1.93 -14.99
CA MET A 122 6.76 0.96 -16.06
C MET A 122 5.83 1.24 -17.24
N ALA A 123 4.57 1.54 -16.96
CA ALA A 123 3.60 1.88 -18.00
C ALA A 123 4.03 3.12 -18.77
N THR A 124 4.62 4.11 -18.09
CA THR A 124 5.11 5.33 -18.73
C THR A 124 6.35 5.09 -19.58
N LYS A 125 7.31 4.32 -19.08
CA LYS A 125 8.64 4.18 -19.72
C LYS A 125 8.74 3.06 -20.75
N TYR A 126 8.01 1.97 -20.57
CA TYR A 126 8.24 0.72 -21.32
C TYR A 126 7.11 0.31 -22.25
N LEU A 127 6.01 1.05 -22.30
CA LEU A 127 4.88 0.73 -23.18
C LEU A 127 4.77 1.69 -24.35
N ALA A 128 4.28 1.17 -25.49
CA ALA A 128 3.86 2.00 -26.61
C ALA A 128 2.66 2.87 -26.23
N THR A 129 2.48 4.00 -26.91
CA THR A 129 1.46 5.00 -26.55
C THR A 129 0.04 4.42 -26.45
N HIS A 130 -0.34 3.55 -27.37
CA HIS A 130 -1.66 2.93 -27.36
C HIS A 130 -1.87 1.99 -26.17
N LEU A 131 -0.81 1.31 -25.72
CA LEU A 131 -0.86 0.43 -24.57
C LEU A 131 -0.88 1.22 -23.25
N LYS A 132 -0.25 2.40 -23.19
CA LYS A 132 -0.28 3.26 -22.01
C LYS A 132 -1.70 3.61 -21.60
N VAL A 133 -2.54 3.98 -22.56
CA VAL A 133 -3.94 4.33 -22.30
C VAL A 133 -4.68 3.14 -21.67
N ILE A 134 -4.47 1.95 -22.21
CA ILE A 134 -5.10 0.72 -21.71
C ILE A 134 -4.64 0.42 -20.28
N PHE A 135 -3.33 0.46 -20.02
CA PHE A 135 -2.79 0.10 -18.72
C PHE A 135 -3.07 1.15 -17.64
N PHE A 136 -3.13 2.44 -17.98
CA PHE A 136 -3.61 3.46 -17.05
C PHE A 136 -5.09 3.28 -16.75
N GLY A 137 -5.90 2.92 -17.74
CA GLY A 137 -7.30 2.57 -17.55
C GLY A 137 -7.48 1.36 -16.64
N LEU A 138 -6.66 0.33 -16.81
CA LEU A 138 -6.66 -0.85 -15.96
C LEU A 138 -6.28 -0.52 -14.51
N PHE A 139 -5.36 0.40 -14.29
CA PHE A 139 -4.99 0.87 -12.96
C PHE A 139 -6.18 1.52 -12.26
N THR A 140 -6.86 2.44 -12.95
CA THR A 140 -8.04 3.12 -12.42
C THR A 140 -9.18 2.13 -12.15
N ALA A 141 -9.46 1.23 -13.11
CA ALA A 141 -10.47 0.20 -12.96
C ALA A 141 -10.13 -0.76 -11.82
N GLY A 142 -8.86 -1.12 -11.67
CA GLY A 142 -8.38 -1.95 -10.57
C GLY A 142 -8.59 -1.30 -9.21
N TYR A 143 -8.33 0.00 -9.11
CA TYR A 143 -8.59 0.76 -7.89
C TYR A 143 -10.08 0.74 -7.52
N GLN A 144 -10.96 1.02 -8.48
CA GLN A 144 -12.41 1.01 -8.25
C GLN A 144 -12.92 -0.38 -7.90
N LEU A 145 -12.43 -1.40 -8.59
CA LEU A 145 -12.76 -2.80 -8.30
C LEU A 145 -12.31 -3.18 -6.88
N SER A 146 -11.13 -2.74 -6.47
CA SER A 146 -10.61 -2.98 -5.12
C SER A 146 -11.52 -2.38 -4.05
N ALA A 147 -12.05 -1.18 -4.30
CA ALA A 147 -12.97 -0.55 -3.36
C ALA A 147 -14.24 -1.38 -3.18
N ALA A 148 -14.83 -1.85 -4.28
CA ALA A 148 -16.05 -2.68 -4.23
C ALA A 148 -15.80 -4.04 -3.57
N ILE A 149 -14.73 -4.74 -3.97
CA ILE A 149 -14.36 -6.04 -3.39
C ILE A 149 -13.95 -5.88 -1.92
N GLY A 150 -13.27 -4.77 -1.57
CA GLY A 150 -12.85 -4.49 -0.20
C GLY A 150 -14.03 -4.39 0.76
N VAL A 151 -15.10 -3.73 0.36
CA VAL A 151 -16.34 -3.67 1.15
C VAL A 151 -16.90 -5.07 1.39
N PHE A 152 -16.97 -5.89 0.34
CA PHE A 152 -17.49 -7.24 0.42
C PHE A 152 -16.59 -8.15 1.28
N ALA A 153 -15.27 -8.09 1.06
CA ALA A 153 -14.31 -8.88 1.82
C ALA A 153 -14.31 -8.50 3.30
N ALA A 154 -14.39 -7.19 3.61
CA ALA A 154 -14.47 -6.72 4.98
C ALA A 154 -15.72 -7.24 5.69
N GLY A 155 -16.87 -7.24 5.00
CA GLY A 155 -18.10 -7.78 5.55
C GLY A 155 -18.01 -9.27 5.85
N LEU A 156 -17.45 -10.06 4.94
CA LEU A 156 -17.31 -11.50 5.11
C LEU A 156 -16.27 -11.88 6.17
N LEU A 157 -15.07 -11.30 6.10
CA LEU A 157 -13.97 -11.67 6.98
C LEU A 157 -14.15 -11.11 8.39
N SER A 158 -14.69 -9.91 8.55
CA SER A 158 -14.92 -9.34 9.87
C SER A 158 -16.04 -10.03 10.64
N SER A 159 -16.94 -10.75 9.97
CA SER A 159 -17.95 -11.58 10.62
C SER A 159 -17.34 -12.79 11.34
N VAL A 160 -16.17 -13.24 10.91
CA VAL A 160 -15.39 -14.31 11.57
C VAL A 160 -14.33 -13.69 12.49
N ALA A 161 -13.40 -12.94 11.93
CA ALA A 161 -12.37 -12.19 12.67
C ALA A 161 -11.77 -11.11 11.73
N TRP A 162 -11.78 -9.85 12.15
CA TRP A 162 -11.23 -8.75 11.35
C TRP A 162 -9.73 -8.92 11.06
N GLN A 163 -9.03 -9.66 11.92
CA GLN A 163 -7.60 -9.92 11.76
C GLN A 163 -7.25 -10.62 10.43
N TYR A 164 -8.17 -11.40 9.89
CA TYR A 164 -7.96 -12.05 8.59
C TYR A 164 -7.74 -11.07 7.43
N LEU A 165 -8.19 -9.82 7.56
CA LEU A 165 -7.93 -8.80 6.56
C LEU A 165 -6.43 -8.57 6.34
N PHE A 166 -5.60 -8.73 7.37
CA PHE A 166 -4.14 -8.59 7.25
C PHE A 166 -3.54 -9.60 6.27
N LEU A 167 -4.15 -10.78 6.12
CA LEU A 167 -3.58 -11.86 5.30
C LEU A 167 -3.83 -11.69 3.80
N ILE A 168 -4.76 -10.83 3.39
CA ILE A 168 -5.11 -10.65 1.98
C ILE A 168 -3.88 -10.28 1.13
N PRO A 169 -3.10 -9.25 1.49
CA PRO A 169 -1.93 -8.89 0.66
C PRO A 169 -0.74 -9.84 0.84
N ALA A 170 -0.73 -10.70 1.83
CA ALA A 170 0.36 -11.65 2.03
C ALA A 170 0.53 -12.61 0.85
N VAL A 171 -0.56 -12.88 0.12
CA VAL A 171 -0.55 -13.76 -1.07
C VAL A 171 0.39 -13.24 -2.16
N SER A 172 0.65 -11.94 -2.21
CA SER A 172 1.52 -11.33 -3.23
C SER A 172 2.98 -11.77 -3.16
N ILE A 173 3.42 -12.40 -2.05
CA ILE A 173 4.78 -12.99 -1.97
C ILE A 173 5.00 -14.05 -3.05
N VAL A 174 3.95 -14.73 -3.51
CA VAL A 174 4.03 -15.74 -4.57
C VAL A 174 4.49 -15.15 -5.89
N PHE A 175 4.20 -13.87 -6.13
CA PHE A 175 4.58 -13.18 -7.36
C PHE A 175 6.03 -12.69 -7.35
N LEU A 176 6.67 -12.65 -6.18
CA LEU A 176 8.01 -12.07 -6.03
C LEU A 176 9.06 -12.71 -6.94
N PRO A 177 9.18 -14.05 -7.05
CA PRO A 177 10.17 -14.67 -7.94
C PRO A 177 9.99 -14.25 -9.41
N PHE A 178 8.75 -14.15 -9.87
CA PHE A 178 8.43 -13.74 -11.24
C PHE A 178 8.73 -12.26 -11.47
N LEU A 179 8.42 -11.41 -10.51
CA LEU A 179 8.72 -9.98 -10.58
C LEU A 179 10.23 -9.73 -10.59
N MET A 180 11.00 -10.48 -9.81
CA MET A 180 12.45 -10.40 -9.82
C MET A 180 13.02 -10.76 -11.20
N LYS A 181 12.40 -11.71 -11.89
CA LYS A 181 12.82 -12.13 -13.22
C LYS A 181 12.45 -11.13 -14.30
N TRP A 182 11.28 -10.51 -14.21
CA TRP A 182 10.69 -9.72 -15.30
C TRP A 182 10.90 -8.21 -15.18
N LEU A 183 11.30 -7.71 -14.00
CA LEU A 183 11.55 -6.30 -13.82
C LEU A 183 12.98 -5.90 -14.19
N PRO A 184 13.19 -4.68 -14.74
CA PRO A 184 14.53 -4.20 -15.04
C PRO A 184 15.33 -4.01 -13.74
N GLY A 185 16.55 -4.59 -13.70
CA GLY A 185 17.42 -4.58 -12.55
C GLY A 185 18.51 -3.53 -12.57
N HIS A 186 18.49 -2.61 -13.53
CA HIS A 186 19.53 -1.61 -13.72
C HIS A 186 18.95 -0.28 -14.19
N GLY A 187 19.79 0.71 -14.27
CA GLY A 187 19.44 2.03 -14.74
C GLY A 187 19.04 2.93 -13.59
N THR A 188 19.83 3.95 -13.37
CA THR A 188 19.51 5.03 -12.44
C THR A 188 20.05 6.32 -13.03
N SER A 189 19.41 7.45 -12.76
CA SER A 189 19.99 8.74 -13.06
C SER A 189 21.13 9.03 -12.09
N GLY A 190 22.11 9.85 -12.50
CA GLY A 190 23.19 10.30 -11.65
C GLY A 190 22.81 11.41 -10.66
N ASP A 191 21.55 11.80 -10.62
CA ASP A 191 21.07 12.90 -9.80
C ASP A 191 21.02 12.52 -8.32
N ARG A 192 21.15 13.52 -7.46
CA ARG A 192 21.08 13.33 -6.02
C ARG A 192 19.61 13.32 -5.56
N ILE A 193 19.32 12.48 -4.56
CA ILE A 193 18.01 12.45 -3.92
C ILE A 193 17.85 13.71 -3.07
N ASP A 194 16.74 14.41 -3.24
CA ASP A 194 16.38 15.58 -2.44
C ASP A 194 15.70 15.16 -1.14
N TRP A 195 16.51 14.75 -0.17
CA TRP A 195 16.00 14.33 1.13
C TRP A 195 15.31 15.46 1.90
N VAL A 196 15.78 16.71 1.71
CA VAL A 196 15.19 17.89 2.37
C VAL A 196 13.78 18.13 1.82
N GLY A 197 13.64 18.14 0.49
CA GLY A 197 12.33 18.30 -0.16
C GLY A 197 11.35 17.20 0.23
N PHE A 198 11.80 15.96 0.29
CA PHE A 198 10.97 14.82 0.73
C PHE A 198 10.52 14.98 2.17
N THR A 199 11.39 15.41 3.07
CA THR A 199 11.07 15.65 4.48
C THR A 199 10.03 16.76 4.62
N VAL A 200 10.23 17.89 3.96
CA VAL A 200 9.29 19.02 3.99
C VAL A 200 7.92 18.62 3.47
N PHE A 201 7.87 17.92 2.34
CA PHE A 201 6.62 17.43 1.77
C PHE A 201 5.93 16.46 2.71
N GLY A 202 6.66 15.51 3.29
CA GLY A 202 6.12 14.54 4.22
C GLY A 202 5.52 15.18 5.47
N VAL A 203 6.20 16.17 6.03
CA VAL A 203 5.71 16.93 7.19
C VAL A 203 4.44 17.69 6.82
N ALA A 204 4.40 18.35 5.66
CA ALA A 204 3.22 19.08 5.20
C ALA A 204 2.00 18.15 5.03
N VAL A 205 2.19 16.98 4.41
CA VAL A 205 1.13 15.98 4.24
C VAL A 205 0.65 15.47 5.60
N ALA A 206 1.57 15.19 6.52
CA ALA A 206 1.23 14.73 7.87
C ALA A 206 0.38 15.75 8.62
N PHE A 207 0.77 17.03 8.60
CA PHE A 207 0.02 18.11 9.24
C PHE A 207 -1.39 18.24 8.66
N LEU A 208 -1.51 18.26 7.34
CA LEU A 208 -2.82 18.39 6.69
C LEU A 208 -3.73 17.21 7.02
N THR A 209 -3.20 15.99 6.97
CA THR A 209 -3.99 14.78 7.26
C THR A 209 -4.46 14.76 8.71
N LEU A 210 -3.57 15.07 9.65
CA LEU A 210 -3.93 15.13 11.06
C LEU A 210 -4.91 16.27 11.35
N PHE A 211 -4.71 17.44 10.75
CA PHE A 211 -5.63 18.56 10.88
C PHE A 211 -7.05 18.17 10.49
N PHE A 212 -7.23 17.58 9.31
CA PHE A 212 -8.54 17.15 8.84
C PHE A 212 -9.10 15.99 9.65
N SER A 213 -8.27 15.07 10.11
CA SER A 213 -8.70 13.94 10.93
C SER A 213 -9.23 14.37 12.31
N TYR A 214 -8.65 15.41 12.91
CA TYR A 214 -9.05 15.91 14.23
C TYR A 214 -9.97 17.13 14.15
N MET A 215 -10.26 17.65 12.98
CA MET A 215 -11.12 18.83 12.83
C MET A 215 -12.52 18.63 13.44
N SER A 216 -13.05 17.42 13.35
CA SER A 216 -14.35 17.08 13.93
C SER A 216 -14.37 17.10 15.46
N TRP A 217 -13.22 17.06 16.10
CA TRP A 217 -13.13 17.12 17.57
C TRP A 217 -13.24 18.55 18.12
N TRP A 218 -13.03 19.54 17.25
CA TRP A 218 -13.02 20.96 17.64
C TRP A 218 -14.36 21.66 17.33
N MET A 219 -15.21 21.01 16.53
CA MET A 219 -16.55 21.49 16.20
C MET A 219 -17.63 20.79 17.04
#